data_6156624c511b69329fd5c181f03fe439
#
_entry.id   6156624c511b69329fd5c181f03fe439
#
_cell.length_a   1.000
_cell.length_b   1.000
_cell.length_c   1.000
_cell.angle_alpha   90.00
_cell.angle_beta   90.00
_cell.angle_gamma   90.00
#
_symmetry.space_group_name_H-M   'P 1'
#
loop_
_entity.id
_entity.type
_entity.pdbx_description
1 polymer ?
#
loop_
_entity_poly.entity_id
_entity_poly.type
_entity_poly.pdbx_seq_one_letter_code
_entity_poly.pdbx_strand_id
1 'polypeptide(L)'
;MSTHFKRILYGGDYNPNQWTKDIWQEDMRIFKDAHINTATINVFSWAKIQPSEHEYNFDELDEIVDMLSKENYDIVFATSTAALPGWMVRKYPEVMFTDYEGRQHKFGGRHNARPNSFVFKHYARELAYKLAERYADNPHVTCWHVSNEYGNECFCENCQKAFRVWLKDKYKTIDALNKAWNMEFWGHTVYDWDDVVPPNALSDGIGSEKTAFAGISIDYRRFYSDSQLACFKMERDAIKSVKPDAFVTTNLMGTFKGLDYFKWAKEMDVVSWDNYPSYDTPWSSIAMTHDLMRGLKDEPFMLMEQTPSQQNWQKYNSLKRPGQMRAQSYQTLAHGADTIQFFQLRRSVGGCEKFHGAVIAHVGNENTRVFREVAQLGAELESFG
;
A
#
# COMPACT_ATOMS: atom_id res chain seq x y z
N MET A 1 1.12 24.90 -12.07
CA MET A 1 1.19 24.17 -10.78
C MET A 1 2.51 23.45 -10.73
N SER A 2 3.18 23.45 -9.57
CA SER A 2 4.37 22.60 -9.40
C SER A 2 3.94 21.14 -9.48
N THR A 3 4.51 20.35 -10.38
CA THR A 3 4.32 18.91 -10.49
C THR A 3 5.55 18.21 -9.93
N HIS A 4 5.38 17.03 -9.34
CA HIS A 4 6.52 16.24 -8.84
C HIS A 4 7.29 15.58 -10.00
N PHE A 5 6.62 15.35 -11.13
CA PHE A 5 7.16 14.67 -12.29
C PHE A 5 7.22 15.58 -13.50
N LYS A 6 8.12 15.27 -14.45
CA LYS A 6 8.28 16.03 -15.69
C LYS A 6 7.08 15.93 -16.65
N ARG A 7 6.25 14.92 -16.45
CA ARG A 7 5.03 14.64 -17.22
C ARG A 7 3.99 13.99 -16.31
N ILE A 8 2.74 13.94 -16.71
CA ILE A 8 1.72 13.13 -16.03
C ILE A 8 2.14 11.66 -16.15
N LEU A 9 2.31 10.97 -15.02
CA LEU A 9 2.57 9.54 -15.02
C LEU A 9 1.26 8.79 -15.30
N TYR A 10 1.22 8.10 -16.42
CA TYR A 10 0.07 7.35 -16.89
C TYR A 10 0.43 5.87 -17.08
N GLY A 11 -0.15 5.00 -16.29
CA GLY A 11 0.18 3.57 -16.31
C GLY A 11 -0.43 2.79 -15.17
N GLY A 12 0.36 2.02 -14.46
CA GLY A 12 -0.14 1.28 -13.29
C GLY A 12 0.69 0.05 -12.92
N ASP A 13 0.09 -0.81 -12.09
CA ASP A 13 0.74 -2.03 -11.60
C ASP A 13 0.99 -3.02 -12.75
N TYR A 14 2.25 -3.40 -12.87
CA TYR A 14 2.69 -4.38 -13.86
C TYR A 14 3.46 -5.51 -13.17
N ASN A 15 2.96 -6.72 -13.32
CA ASN A 15 3.50 -7.93 -12.71
C ASN A 15 3.92 -8.95 -13.79
N PRO A 16 4.93 -8.66 -14.64
CA PRO A 16 5.31 -9.47 -15.80
C PRO A 16 5.81 -10.86 -15.40
N ASN A 17 6.29 -11.02 -14.18
CA ASN A 17 6.72 -12.30 -13.61
C ASN A 17 5.64 -13.40 -13.56
N GLN A 18 4.39 -13.09 -13.94
CA GLN A 18 3.31 -14.06 -14.13
C GLN A 18 3.23 -14.64 -15.54
N TRP A 19 4.03 -14.10 -16.49
CA TRP A 19 4.01 -14.49 -17.90
C TRP A 19 5.41 -14.74 -18.44
N THR A 20 5.44 -15.28 -19.66
CA THR A 20 6.69 -15.53 -20.41
C THR A 20 7.22 -14.25 -21.08
N LYS A 21 8.49 -14.26 -21.49
CA LYS A 21 9.16 -13.07 -22.04
C LYS A 21 8.60 -12.61 -23.39
N ASP A 22 8.04 -13.51 -24.18
CA ASP A 22 7.32 -13.17 -25.42
C ASP A 22 6.05 -12.34 -25.12
N ILE A 23 5.35 -12.66 -24.03
CA ILE A 23 4.22 -11.84 -23.54
C ILE A 23 4.71 -10.47 -23.06
N TRP A 24 5.87 -10.37 -22.41
CA TRP A 24 6.43 -9.07 -22.00
C TRP A 24 6.67 -8.15 -23.20
N GLN A 25 7.21 -8.69 -24.31
CA GLN A 25 7.44 -7.92 -25.53
C GLN A 25 6.12 -7.45 -26.16
N GLU A 26 5.13 -8.32 -26.19
CA GLU A 26 3.80 -7.96 -26.68
C GLU A 26 3.12 -6.92 -25.80
N ASP A 27 3.28 -7.01 -24.48
CA ASP A 27 2.78 -6.01 -23.55
C ASP A 27 3.40 -4.63 -23.82
N MET A 28 4.71 -4.54 -24.04
CA MET A 28 5.35 -3.27 -24.36
C MET A 28 4.79 -2.64 -25.64
N ARG A 29 4.52 -3.47 -26.67
CA ARG A 29 3.84 -3.01 -27.90
C ARG A 29 2.44 -2.46 -27.60
N ILE A 30 1.63 -3.22 -26.87
CA ILE A 30 0.23 -2.85 -26.55
C ILE A 30 0.20 -1.61 -25.64
N PHE A 31 1.09 -1.53 -24.64
CA PHE A 31 1.14 -0.37 -23.75
C PHE A 31 1.55 0.91 -24.47
N LYS A 32 2.41 0.81 -25.48
CA LYS A 32 2.75 1.96 -26.36
C LYS A 32 1.54 2.48 -27.09
N ASP A 33 0.69 1.58 -27.62
CA ASP A 33 -0.57 1.97 -28.30
C ASP A 33 -1.57 2.62 -27.33
N ALA A 34 -1.41 2.38 -26.02
CA ALA A 34 -2.22 3.00 -24.96
C ALA A 34 -1.57 4.27 -24.35
N HIS A 35 -0.42 4.71 -24.87
CA HIS A 35 0.36 5.85 -24.35
C HIS A 35 0.78 5.70 -22.89
N ILE A 36 0.98 4.46 -22.43
CA ILE A 36 1.47 4.14 -21.07
C ILE A 36 2.93 4.55 -20.98
N ASN A 37 3.28 5.31 -19.95
CA ASN A 37 4.61 5.84 -19.74
C ASN A 37 5.21 5.51 -18.36
N THR A 38 4.45 4.85 -17.48
CA THR A 38 4.90 4.44 -16.15
C THR A 38 4.44 3.04 -15.80
N ALA A 39 5.21 2.36 -14.98
CA ALA A 39 4.85 1.06 -14.40
C ALA A 39 5.24 1.00 -12.92
N THR A 40 4.30 0.60 -12.07
CA THR A 40 4.57 0.18 -10.70
C THR A 40 4.92 -1.30 -10.72
N ILE A 41 6.12 -1.65 -10.26
CA ILE A 41 6.63 -3.02 -10.30
C ILE A 41 7.05 -3.53 -8.93
N ASN A 42 7.21 -4.84 -8.81
CA ASN A 42 7.79 -5.49 -7.65
C ASN A 42 6.95 -5.39 -6.36
N VAL A 43 5.63 -5.20 -6.45
CA VAL A 43 4.78 -4.95 -5.25
C VAL A 43 4.74 -6.16 -4.31
N PHE A 44 4.71 -7.40 -4.82
CA PHE A 44 4.55 -8.63 -4.02
C PHE A 44 5.61 -9.70 -4.33
N SER A 45 6.79 -9.34 -4.79
CA SER A 45 7.81 -10.28 -5.29
C SER A 45 8.85 -10.73 -4.26
N TRP A 46 8.66 -10.45 -2.95
CA TRP A 46 9.66 -10.79 -1.92
C TRP A 46 10.12 -12.26 -1.98
N ALA A 47 9.18 -13.19 -2.08
CA ALA A 47 9.53 -14.62 -2.13
C ALA A 47 10.34 -15.02 -3.37
N LYS A 48 10.22 -14.31 -4.49
CA LYS A 48 11.05 -14.52 -5.69
C LYS A 48 12.45 -13.95 -5.53
N ILE A 49 12.54 -12.74 -4.97
CA ILE A 49 13.81 -12.05 -4.75
C ILE A 49 14.63 -12.75 -3.66
N GLN A 50 13.97 -13.21 -2.59
CA GLN A 50 14.59 -13.87 -1.45
C GLN A 50 13.96 -15.26 -1.24
N PRO A 51 14.34 -16.27 -2.04
CA PRO A 51 13.76 -17.61 -1.99
C PRO A 51 14.11 -18.37 -0.70
N SER A 52 15.19 -17.99 -0.02
CA SER A 52 15.60 -18.48 1.29
C SER A 52 16.21 -17.35 2.12
N GLU A 53 16.47 -17.61 3.38
CA GLU A 53 16.91 -16.59 4.35
C GLU A 53 18.19 -15.84 3.92
N HIS A 54 19.11 -16.53 3.27
CA HIS A 54 20.44 -16.00 2.93
C HIS A 54 20.68 -15.89 1.41
N GLU A 55 19.67 -16.21 0.60
CA GLU A 55 19.80 -16.18 -0.85
C GLU A 55 18.94 -15.05 -1.44
N TYR A 56 19.54 -14.30 -2.35
CA TYR A 56 18.85 -13.27 -3.13
C TYR A 56 19.05 -13.57 -4.62
N ASN A 57 17.98 -13.47 -5.38
CA ASN A 57 17.97 -13.58 -6.82
C ASN A 57 17.26 -12.37 -7.45
N PHE A 58 18.01 -11.58 -8.18
CA PHE A 58 17.53 -10.39 -8.86
C PHE A 58 17.41 -10.56 -10.38
N ASP A 59 17.76 -11.71 -10.95
CA ASP A 59 17.90 -11.89 -12.39
C ASP A 59 16.65 -11.49 -13.17
N GLU A 60 15.48 -12.00 -12.76
CA GLU A 60 14.22 -11.67 -13.42
C GLU A 60 13.85 -10.18 -13.22
N LEU A 61 14.11 -9.62 -12.04
CA LEU A 61 13.83 -8.22 -11.75
C LEU A 61 14.75 -7.28 -12.54
N ASP A 62 16.03 -7.65 -12.71
CA ASP A 62 16.97 -6.93 -13.58
C ASP A 62 16.45 -6.85 -15.01
N GLU A 63 15.98 -7.98 -15.55
CA GLU A 63 15.43 -8.02 -16.91
C GLU A 63 14.18 -7.15 -17.07
N ILE A 64 13.31 -7.12 -16.04
CA ILE A 64 12.11 -6.28 -16.05
C ILE A 64 12.48 -4.80 -16.02
N VAL A 65 13.41 -4.42 -15.13
CA VAL A 65 13.89 -3.04 -15.02
C VAL A 65 14.59 -2.59 -16.31
N ASP A 66 15.43 -3.44 -16.89
CA ASP A 66 16.12 -3.19 -18.15
C ASP A 66 15.14 -2.99 -19.30
N MET A 67 14.12 -3.85 -19.40
CA MET A 67 13.07 -3.74 -20.42
C MET A 67 12.34 -2.41 -20.32
N LEU A 68 11.85 -2.07 -19.14
CA LEU A 68 11.11 -0.81 -18.91
C LEU A 68 12.00 0.41 -19.15
N SER A 69 13.26 0.36 -18.73
CA SER A 69 14.22 1.45 -18.95
C SER A 69 14.51 1.67 -20.45
N LYS A 70 14.67 0.59 -21.23
CA LYS A 70 14.85 0.67 -22.69
C LYS A 70 13.65 1.28 -23.40
N GLU A 71 12.45 1.05 -22.91
CA GLU A 71 11.21 1.61 -23.45
C GLU A 71 10.88 3.00 -22.84
N ASN A 72 11.82 3.58 -22.09
CA ASN A 72 11.71 4.93 -21.49
C ASN A 72 10.53 5.12 -20.52
N TYR A 73 10.22 4.08 -19.74
CA TYR A 73 9.23 4.16 -18.68
C TYR A 73 9.76 4.87 -17.44
N ASP A 74 8.90 5.64 -16.79
CA ASP A 74 9.09 6.02 -15.39
C ASP A 74 8.70 4.82 -14.52
N ILE A 75 9.60 4.39 -13.64
CA ILE A 75 9.38 3.21 -12.78
C ILE A 75 9.03 3.67 -11.37
N VAL A 76 7.87 3.27 -10.89
CA VAL A 76 7.51 3.30 -9.48
C VAL A 76 7.91 1.96 -8.87
N PHE A 77 8.96 1.97 -8.06
CA PHE A 77 9.64 0.76 -7.61
C PHE A 77 9.19 0.37 -6.20
N ALA A 78 8.51 -0.78 -6.05
CA ALA A 78 8.00 -1.24 -4.76
C ALA A 78 9.01 -2.11 -4.00
N THR A 79 8.95 -2.09 -2.65
CA THR A 79 9.84 -2.86 -1.79
C THR A 79 9.41 -4.31 -1.54
N SER A 80 8.24 -4.72 -2.01
CA SER A 80 7.66 -6.07 -1.88
C SER A 80 7.27 -6.53 -0.47
N THR A 81 7.42 -5.69 0.55
CA THR A 81 7.33 -6.13 1.96
C THR A 81 5.91 -6.36 2.47
N ALA A 82 4.89 -6.08 1.66
CA ALA A 82 3.49 -6.37 1.98
C ALA A 82 3.14 -7.87 1.96
N ALA A 83 3.95 -8.72 1.33
CA ALA A 83 3.74 -10.16 1.25
C ALA A 83 4.98 -10.93 1.73
N LEU A 84 4.84 -11.67 2.84
CA LEU A 84 5.95 -12.41 3.45
C LEU A 84 6.35 -13.62 2.61
N PRO A 85 7.66 -13.94 2.50
CA PRO A 85 8.11 -15.20 1.91
C PRO A 85 7.82 -16.38 2.84
N GLY A 86 7.49 -17.53 2.24
CA GLY A 86 7.11 -18.74 3.00
C GLY A 86 8.19 -19.26 3.95
N TRP A 87 9.46 -19.10 3.62
CA TRP A 87 10.56 -19.51 4.49
C TRP A 87 10.57 -18.74 5.81
N MET A 88 10.23 -17.44 5.78
CA MET A 88 10.18 -16.60 6.98
C MET A 88 9.10 -17.07 7.94
N VAL A 89 7.89 -17.33 7.43
CA VAL A 89 6.76 -17.80 8.24
C VAL A 89 7.03 -19.20 8.80
N ARG A 90 7.68 -20.09 8.02
CA ARG A 90 8.06 -21.43 8.47
C ARG A 90 9.09 -21.40 9.59
N LYS A 91 10.12 -20.54 9.47
CA LYS A 91 11.24 -20.46 10.43
C LYS A 91 10.89 -19.61 11.64
N TYR A 92 10.11 -18.55 11.45
CA TYR A 92 9.75 -17.55 12.44
C TYR A 92 8.23 -17.32 12.49
N PRO A 93 7.44 -18.33 12.91
CA PRO A 93 5.97 -18.23 12.87
C PRO A 93 5.40 -17.06 13.69
N GLU A 94 6.17 -16.54 14.64
CA GLU A 94 5.82 -15.37 15.43
C GLU A 94 5.78 -14.06 14.63
N VAL A 95 6.24 -14.02 13.37
CA VAL A 95 6.11 -12.83 12.53
C VAL A 95 4.66 -12.55 12.15
N MET A 96 3.81 -13.58 12.20
CA MET A 96 2.41 -13.48 11.79
C MET A 96 1.59 -12.72 12.83
N PHE A 97 0.69 -11.86 12.35
CA PHE A 97 -0.19 -11.12 13.24
C PHE A 97 -1.25 -12.02 13.91
N THR A 98 -1.76 -11.56 15.04
CA THR A 98 -2.86 -12.18 15.78
C THR A 98 -4.05 -11.24 15.71
N ASP A 99 -5.21 -11.73 15.29
CA ASP A 99 -6.43 -10.95 15.17
C ASP A 99 -7.08 -10.63 16.53
N TYR A 100 -8.17 -9.87 16.48
CA TYR A 100 -8.92 -9.47 17.67
C TYR A 100 -9.48 -10.65 18.47
N GLU A 101 -9.81 -11.77 17.81
CA GLU A 101 -10.29 -13.01 18.42
C GLU A 101 -9.15 -13.88 18.98
N GLY A 102 -7.91 -13.44 18.91
CA GLY A 102 -6.74 -14.16 19.44
C GLY A 102 -6.19 -15.23 18.51
N ARG A 103 -6.62 -15.29 17.24
CA ARG A 103 -6.17 -16.28 16.27
C ARG A 103 -4.92 -15.78 15.55
N GLN A 104 -3.83 -16.52 15.64
CA GLN A 104 -2.64 -16.25 14.87
C GLN A 104 -2.88 -16.64 13.40
N HIS A 105 -2.64 -15.70 12.49
CA HIS A 105 -2.75 -15.92 11.06
C HIS A 105 -1.66 -16.86 10.53
N LYS A 106 -1.89 -17.42 9.34
CA LYS A 106 -1.00 -18.36 8.67
C LYS A 106 -0.44 -17.76 7.40
N PHE A 107 0.55 -18.43 6.81
CA PHE A 107 1.07 -18.08 5.50
C PHE A 107 -0.04 -18.04 4.43
N GLY A 108 0.03 -17.07 3.55
CA GLY A 108 -0.95 -16.80 2.50
C GLY A 108 -1.58 -15.41 2.67
N GLY A 109 -2.03 -14.83 1.59
CA GLY A 109 -2.51 -13.46 1.56
C GLY A 109 -1.39 -12.42 1.72
N ARG A 110 -1.77 -11.19 2.04
CA ARG A 110 -0.88 -10.05 2.22
C ARG A 110 -1.14 -9.36 3.55
N HIS A 111 -0.25 -8.41 3.96
CA HIS A 111 -0.35 -7.66 5.24
C HIS A 111 -0.40 -8.57 6.48
N ASN A 112 0.32 -9.69 6.43
CA ASN A 112 0.27 -10.71 7.48
C ASN A 112 1.33 -10.52 8.58
N ALA A 113 2.29 -9.61 8.38
CA ALA A 113 3.32 -9.33 9.37
C ALA A 113 2.78 -8.48 10.53
N ARG A 114 3.21 -8.79 11.74
CA ARG A 114 3.05 -7.87 12.87
C ARG A 114 4.12 -6.77 12.81
N PRO A 115 3.75 -5.49 12.91
CA PRO A 115 4.70 -4.38 12.72
C PRO A 115 5.78 -4.31 13.80
N ASN A 116 5.54 -4.90 14.97
CA ASN A 116 6.49 -4.91 16.09
C ASN A 116 7.38 -6.18 16.12
N SER A 117 7.40 -6.99 15.06
CA SER A 117 8.33 -8.12 14.93
C SER A 117 9.74 -7.64 14.60
N PHE A 118 10.71 -8.05 15.41
CA PHE A 118 12.13 -7.81 15.12
C PHE A 118 12.54 -8.49 13.82
N VAL A 119 12.12 -9.73 13.62
CA VAL A 119 12.45 -10.54 12.43
C VAL A 119 11.92 -9.87 11.16
N PHE A 120 10.64 -9.47 11.15
CA PHE A 120 10.06 -8.75 10.01
C PHE A 120 10.83 -7.46 9.70
N LYS A 121 11.06 -6.63 10.72
CA LYS A 121 11.77 -5.36 10.54
C LYS A 121 13.20 -5.55 10.03
N HIS A 122 13.90 -6.57 10.54
CA HIS A 122 15.26 -6.87 10.09
C HIS A 122 15.30 -7.18 8.59
N TYR A 123 14.51 -8.15 8.13
CA TYR A 123 14.55 -8.57 6.74
C TYR A 123 13.89 -7.57 5.79
N ALA A 124 12.83 -6.87 6.20
CA ALA A 124 12.23 -5.82 5.39
C ALA A 124 13.20 -4.66 5.15
N ARG A 125 13.93 -4.23 6.21
CA ARG A 125 14.98 -3.22 6.08
C ARG A 125 16.12 -3.68 5.18
N GLU A 126 16.57 -4.92 5.34
CA GLU A 126 17.65 -5.48 4.52
C GLU A 126 17.25 -5.55 3.05
N LEU A 127 16.02 -6.01 2.76
CA LEU A 127 15.49 -6.05 1.39
C LEU A 127 15.43 -4.65 0.78
N ALA A 128 14.85 -3.68 1.47
CA ALA A 128 14.75 -2.29 0.99
C ALA A 128 16.13 -1.70 0.70
N TYR A 129 17.11 -1.95 1.56
CA TYR A 129 18.50 -1.53 1.37
C TYR A 129 19.12 -2.17 0.11
N LYS A 130 19.00 -3.48 -0.06
CA LYS A 130 19.54 -4.21 -1.23
C LYS A 130 18.89 -3.79 -2.54
N LEU A 131 17.59 -3.54 -2.54
CA LEU A 131 16.90 -3.00 -3.70
C LEU A 131 17.41 -1.60 -4.05
N ALA A 132 17.60 -0.74 -3.05
CA ALA A 132 18.16 0.59 -3.27
C ALA A 132 19.62 0.54 -3.78
N GLU A 133 20.49 -0.29 -3.19
CA GLU A 133 21.86 -0.47 -3.69
C GLU A 133 21.91 -0.87 -5.16
N ARG A 134 20.91 -1.65 -5.61
CA ARG A 134 20.91 -2.17 -6.97
C ARG A 134 20.28 -1.22 -7.97
N TYR A 135 19.23 -0.51 -7.61
CA TYR A 135 18.38 0.20 -8.57
C TYR A 135 18.27 1.71 -8.37
N ALA A 136 18.71 2.27 -7.25
CA ALA A 136 18.49 3.69 -6.95
C ALA A 136 19.22 4.67 -7.88
N ASP A 137 20.29 4.23 -8.55
CA ASP A 137 21.00 5.02 -9.54
C ASP A 137 20.46 4.88 -10.97
N ASN A 138 19.47 4.02 -11.19
CA ASN A 138 18.78 3.94 -12.46
C ASN A 138 17.90 5.21 -12.63
N PRO A 139 18.13 6.04 -13.66
CA PRO A 139 17.41 7.30 -13.85
C PRO A 139 15.92 7.12 -14.16
N HIS A 140 15.49 5.89 -14.49
CA HIS A 140 14.10 5.55 -14.71
C HIS A 140 13.35 5.20 -13.42
N VAL A 141 14.04 4.93 -12.30
CA VAL A 141 13.41 4.76 -10.99
C VAL A 141 13.10 6.13 -10.42
N THR A 142 11.88 6.60 -10.67
CA THR A 142 11.44 7.97 -10.35
C THR A 142 10.76 8.07 -9.01
N CYS A 143 10.23 6.99 -8.47
CA CYS A 143 9.57 6.94 -7.17
C CYS A 143 9.72 5.56 -6.52
N TRP A 144 9.90 5.53 -5.21
CA TRP A 144 9.92 4.33 -4.39
C TRP A 144 8.58 4.16 -3.68
N HIS A 145 7.98 2.98 -3.82
CA HIS A 145 6.75 2.59 -3.18
C HIS A 145 7.05 1.60 -2.04
N VAL A 146 7.00 2.06 -0.80
CA VAL A 146 7.30 1.22 0.36
C VAL A 146 6.08 0.37 0.71
N SER A 147 6.27 -0.95 0.75
CA SER A 147 5.22 -1.92 1.07
C SER A 147 4.00 -1.79 0.14
N ASN A 148 2.79 -1.86 0.69
CA ASN A 148 1.53 -1.59 -0.01
C ASN A 148 0.40 -1.52 1.01
N GLU A 149 -0.47 -0.50 0.94
CA GLU A 149 -1.73 -0.39 1.68
C GLU A 149 -1.65 -0.83 3.16
N TYR A 150 -0.83 -0.19 3.96
CA TYR A 150 -0.74 -0.48 5.41
C TYR A 150 -2.11 -0.46 6.07
N GLY A 151 -2.54 -1.52 6.76
CA GLY A 151 -3.91 -1.54 7.25
C GLY A 151 -4.38 -2.67 8.15
N ASN A 152 -3.56 -3.69 8.45
CA ASN A 152 -3.98 -4.72 9.40
C ASN A 152 -3.91 -4.23 10.85
N GLU A 153 -4.48 -4.99 11.78
CA GLU A 153 -4.36 -4.80 13.24
C GLU A 153 -3.86 -6.09 13.89
N CYS A 154 -2.90 -5.98 14.80
CA CYS A 154 -2.33 -7.13 15.51
C CYS A 154 -2.46 -6.96 17.02
N PHE A 155 -3.02 -7.97 17.69
CA PHE A 155 -3.30 -7.98 19.13
C PHE A 155 -2.45 -9.02 19.90
N CYS A 156 -1.28 -9.39 19.37
CA CYS A 156 -0.40 -10.38 20.01
C CYS A 156 0.33 -9.80 21.23
N GLU A 157 0.91 -10.69 22.04
CA GLU A 157 1.69 -10.29 23.24
C GLU A 157 2.83 -9.30 22.94
N ASN A 158 3.49 -9.44 21.79
CA ASN A 158 4.56 -8.53 21.42
C ASN A 158 4.03 -7.10 21.17
N CYS A 159 2.87 -6.99 20.50
CA CYS A 159 2.20 -5.70 20.35
C CYS A 159 1.68 -5.16 21.68
N GLN A 160 1.23 -6.02 22.59
CA GLN A 160 0.84 -5.63 23.94
C GLN A 160 2.02 -5.02 24.71
N LYS A 161 3.19 -5.66 24.68
CA LYS A 161 4.41 -5.13 25.32
C LYS A 161 4.79 -3.76 24.72
N ALA A 162 4.78 -3.65 23.41
CA ALA A 162 5.07 -2.39 22.71
C ALA A 162 4.04 -1.31 23.04
N PHE A 163 2.76 -1.66 23.14
CA PHE A 163 1.70 -0.73 23.54
C PHE A 163 1.91 -0.16 24.95
N ARG A 164 2.28 -1.00 25.90
CA ARG A 164 2.62 -0.54 27.27
C ARG A 164 3.78 0.45 27.28
N VAL A 165 4.80 0.22 26.46
CA VAL A 165 5.92 1.18 26.31
C VAL A 165 5.43 2.50 25.74
N TRP A 166 4.59 2.45 24.70
CA TRP A 166 3.98 3.64 24.08
C TRP A 166 3.09 4.41 25.06
N LEU A 167 2.32 3.71 25.90
CA LEU A 167 1.50 4.33 26.94
C LEU A 167 2.34 4.99 28.04
N LYS A 168 3.44 4.34 28.47
CA LYS A 168 4.39 4.95 29.42
C LYS A 168 4.97 6.25 28.89
N ASP A 169 5.31 6.28 27.61
CA ASP A 169 5.81 7.51 26.99
C ASP A 169 4.72 8.58 26.88
N LYS A 170 3.48 8.22 26.57
CA LYS A 170 2.37 9.16 26.44
C LYS A 170 1.92 9.73 27.78
N TYR A 171 1.67 8.88 28.75
CA TYR A 171 1.02 9.27 30.03
C TYR A 171 2.00 9.53 31.16
N LYS A 172 3.20 9.02 31.13
CA LYS A 172 4.27 9.11 32.13
C LYS A 172 3.96 8.39 33.45
N THR A 173 2.73 8.48 33.95
CA THR A 173 2.30 7.81 35.20
C THR A 173 1.02 7.00 34.98
N ILE A 174 0.84 5.96 35.81
CA ILE A 174 -0.34 5.11 35.75
C ILE A 174 -1.59 5.88 36.19
N ASP A 175 -1.47 6.83 37.12
CA ASP A 175 -2.57 7.67 37.55
C ASP A 175 -3.08 8.60 36.43
N ALA A 176 -2.16 9.14 35.62
CA ALA A 176 -2.53 9.94 34.47
C ALA A 176 -3.29 9.12 33.41
N LEU A 177 -2.90 7.85 33.20
CA LEU A 177 -3.62 6.92 32.34
C LEU A 177 -5.00 6.61 32.90
N ASN A 178 -5.11 6.22 34.18
CA ASN A 178 -6.38 5.91 34.83
C ASN A 178 -7.37 7.08 34.69
N LYS A 179 -6.89 8.28 34.94
CA LYS A 179 -7.68 9.52 34.80
C LYS A 179 -8.13 9.75 33.34
N ALA A 180 -7.22 9.62 32.40
CA ALA A 180 -7.51 9.86 30.98
C ALA A 180 -8.52 8.87 30.39
N TRP A 181 -8.49 7.61 30.84
CA TRP A 181 -9.39 6.56 30.39
C TRP A 181 -10.64 6.39 31.26
N ASN A 182 -10.76 7.17 32.37
CA ASN A 182 -11.83 7.04 33.34
C ASN A 182 -11.97 5.63 33.92
N MET A 183 -10.86 5.06 34.37
CA MET A 183 -10.76 3.66 34.77
C MET A 183 -11.47 3.33 36.09
N GLU A 184 -11.96 4.34 36.82
CA GLU A 184 -12.86 4.11 37.98
C GLU A 184 -14.20 3.51 37.56
N PHE A 185 -14.63 3.76 36.31
CA PHE A 185 -15.86 3.18 35.81
C PHE A 185 -15.77 1.64 35.78
N TRP A 186 -16.73 0.99 36.38
CA TRP A 186 -16.79 -0.45 36.61
C TRP A 186 -15.58 -1.04 37.39
N GLY A 187 -14.85 -0.21 38.13
CA GLY A 187 -13.73 -0.69 38.96
C GLY A 187 -12.55 -1.23 38.17
N HIS A 188 -12.24 -0.61 37.03
CA HIS A 188 -11.15 -1.04 36.15
C HIS A 188 -9.83 -0.31 36.41
N THR A 189 -9.71 0.43 37.53
CA THR A 189 -8.48 1.11 37.92
C THR A 189 -7.29 0.14 37.93
N VAL A 190 -6.23 0.48 37.22
CA VAL A 190 -4.99 -0.30 37.15
C VAL A 190 -3.93 0.35 38.02
N TYR A 191 -3.05 -0.44 38.60
CA TYR A 191 -1.96 -0.01 39.48
C TYR A 191 -0.58 -0.30 38.90
N ASP A 192 -0.51 -1.22 37.95
CA ASP A 192 0.71 -1.53 37.19
C ASP A 192 0.45 -1.43 35.71
N TRP A 193 1.50 -1.11 34.94
CA TRP A 193 1.43 -1.12 33.47
C TRP A 193 1.13 -2.50 32.91
N ASP A 194 1.51 -3.55 33.64
CA ASP A 194 1.26 -4.93 33.24
C ASP A 194 -0.21 -5.35 33.39
N ASP A 195 -1.00 -4.59 34.13
CA ASP A 195 -2.45 -4.76 34.19
C ASP A 195 -3.16 -4.30 32.91
N VAL A 196 -2.50 -3.47 32.07
CA VAL A 196 -3.08 -2.97 30.83
C VAL A 196 -3.07 -4.07 29.77
N VAL A 197 -4.25 -4.43 29.30
CA VAL A 197 -4.49 -5.42 28.22
C VAL A 197 -5.01 -4.69 26.99
N PRO A 198 -4.47 -4.95 25.78
CA PRO A 198 -5.02 -4.38 24.56
C PRO A 198 -6.44 -4.87 24.30
N PRO A 199 -7.22 -4.16 23.47
CA PRO A 199 -8.54 -4.62 23.07
C PRO A 199 -8.49 -6.06 22.54
N ASN A 200 -9.45 -6.89 22.96
CA ASN A 200 -9.55 -8.27 22.48
C ASN A 200 -10.97 -8.80 22.73
N ALA A 201 -11.34 -9.86 22.01
CA ALA A 201 -12.67 -10.44 22.07
C ALA A 201 -13.04 -11.04 23.43
N LEU A 202 -12.07 -11.36 24.28
CA LEU A 202 -12.29 -12.03 25.58
C LEU A 202 -12.52 -11.04 26.72
N SER A 203 -12.05 -9.81 26.61
CA SER A 203 -12.21 -8.78 27.63
C SER A 203 -13.26 -7.72 27.29
N ASP A 204 -13.72 -7.66 26.04
CA ASP A 204 -14.77 -6.72 25.64
C ASP A 204 -16.15 -7.28 25.95
N GLY A 205 -16.86 -6.63 26.88
CA GLY A 205 -18.12 -7.15 27.39
C GLY A 205 -19.39 -6.64 26.72
N ILE A 206 -19.30 -5.59 25.88
CA ILE A 206 -20.48 -4.94 25.30
C ILE A 206 -20.32 -4.75 23.80
N GLY A 207 -21.21 -5.39 23.05
CA GLY A 207 -21.26 -5.34 21.59
C GLY A 207 -20.33 -6.34 20.91
N SER A 208 -20.56 -6.57 19.65
CA SER A 208 -19.95 -7.68 18.89
C SER A 208 -18.54 -7.38 18.36
N GLU A 209 -18.03 -6.17 18.48
CA GLU A 209 -16.80 -5.76 17.80
C GLU A 209 -15.99 -4.71 18.56
N LYS A 210 -16.31 -4.43 19.82
CA LYS A 210 -15.87 -3.19 20.44
C LYS A 210 -15.37 -3.43 21.84
N THR A 211 -14.25 -2.79 22.16
CA THR A 211 -13.89 -2.64 23.57
C THR A 211 -14.92 -1.78 24.30
N ALA A 212 -15.25 -2.18 25.52
CA ALA A 212 -16.08 -1.39 26.41
C ALA A 212 -15.45 -0.03 26.80
N PHE A 213 -14.14 0.14 26.53
CA PHE A 213 -13.37 1.31 26.93
C PHE A 213 -12.86 2.09 25.72
N ALA A 214 -13.51 3.22 25.43
CA ALA A 214 -13.13 4.09 24.33
C ALA A 214 -11.66 4.55 24.41
N GLY A 215 -11.14 4.85 25.60
CA GLY A 215 -9.76 5.27 25.83
C GLY A 215 -8.74 4.25 25.33
N ILE A 216 -8.88 2.99 25.74
CA ILE A 216 -8.04 1.89 25.30
C ILE A 216 -8.12 1.71 23.77
N SER A 217 -9.33 1.68 23.23
CA SER A 217 -9.56 1.45 21.80
C SER A 217 -8.94 2.53 20.94
N ILE A 218 -9.11 3.79 21.31
CA ILE A 218 -8.56 4.94 20.57
C ILE A 218 -7.03 4.93 20.65
N ASP A 219 -6.47 4.71 21.84
CA ASP A 219 -5.02 4.71 22.02
C ASP A 219 -4.37 3.50 21.37
N TYR A 220 -5.02 2.34 21.35
CA TYR A 220 -4.49 1.20 20.62
C TYR A 220 -4.40 1.46 19.11
N ARG A 221 -5.39 2.09 18.51
CA ARG A 221 -5.37 2.48 17.09
C ARG A 221 -4.29 3.52 16.81
N ARG A 222 -4.10 4.51 17.69
CA ARG A 222 -3.01 5.48 17.57
C ARG A 222 -1.65 4.81 17.66
N PHE A 223 -1.44 3.97 18.66
CA PHE A 223 -0.23 3.15 18.81
C PHE A 223 0.03 2.30 17.58
N TYR A 224 -1.02 1.65 17.06
CA TYR A 224 -0.88 0.75 15.92
C TYR A 224 -0.53 1.51 14.64
N SER A 225 -1.16 2.66 14.40
CA SER A 225 -0.77 3.57 13.32
C SER A 225 0.70 4.00 13.44
N ASP A 226 1.16 4.31 14.66
CA ASP A 226 2.57 4.66 14.91
C ASP A 226 3.51 3.47 14.67
N SER A 227 3.10 2.26 15.02
CA SER A 227 3.88 1.05 14.80
C SER A 227 4.05 0.74 13.30
N GLN A 228 3.01 0.92 12.51
CA GLN A 228 3.08 0.77 11.05
C GLN A 228 3.88 1.89 10.40
N LEU A 229 3.72 3.13 10.85
CA LEU A 229 4.52 4.26 10.40
C LEU A 229 6.02 4.03 10.67
N ALA A 230 6.36 3.40 11.79
CA ALA A 230 7.74 3.04 12.08
C ALA A 230 8.31 2.01 11.09
N CYS A 231 7.48 1.09 10.56
CA CYS A 231 7.89 0.18 9.48
C CYS A 231 8.14 0.93 8.17
N PHE A 232 7.22 1.82 7.78
CA PHE A 232 7.41 2.67 6.60
C PHE A 232 8.71 3.48 6.70
N LYS A 233 8.92 4.17 7.82
CA LYS A 233 10.13 4.98 8.05
C LYS A 233 11.40 4.15 7.97
N MET A 234 11.39 2.96 8.53
CA MET A 234 12.55 2.06 8.54
C MET A 234 12.97 1.68 7.11
N GLU A 235 12.03 1.33 6.24
CA GLU A 235 12.32 1.00 4.84
C GLU A 235 12.71 2.25 4.04
N ARG A 236 11.98 3.37 4.20
CA ARG A 236 12.33 4.67 3.60
C ARG A 236 13.77 5.08 3.97
N ASP A 237 14.12 5.00 5.25
CA ASP A 237 15.43 5.40 5.73
C ASP A 237 16.53 4.47 5.21
N ALA A 238 16.23 3.18 5.01
CA ALA A 238 17.13 2.24 4.34
C ALA A 238 17.37 2.65 2.87
N ILE A 239 16.34 3.02 2.13
CA ILE A 239 16.44 3.52 0.77
C ILE A 239 17.26 4.83 0.74
N LYS A 240 16.89 5.80 1.58
CA LYS A 240 17.56 7.11 1.64
C LYS A 240 18.99 7.04 2.18
N SER A 241 19.38 5.98 2.86
CA SER A 241 20.79 5.77 3.24
C SER A 241 21.69 5.47 2.04
N VAL A 242 21.13 4.95 0.96
CA VAL A 242 21.81 4.70 -0.32
C VAL A 242 21.67 5.91 -1.24
N LYS A 243 20.45 6.42 -1.40
CA LYS A 243 20.09 7.55 -2.26
C LYS A 243 19.36 8.60 -1.44
N PRO A 244 20.06 9.59 -0.87
CA PRO A 244 19.48 10.59 0.03
C PRO A 244 18.33 11.41 -0.57
N ASP A 245 18.34 11.63 -1.87
CA ASP A 245 17.32 12.34 -2.64
C ASP A 245 16.25 11.42 -3.26
N ALA A 246 16.24 10.13 -2.90
CA ALA A 246 15.19 9.21 -3.33
C ALA A 246 13.81 9.74 -2.95
N PHE A 247 12.88 9.70 -3.91
CA PHE A 247 11.50 10.12 -3.74
C PHE A 247 10.64 8.94 -3.30
N VAL A 248 10.10 8.98 -2.07
CA VAL A 248 9.54 7.81 -1.40
C VAL A 248 8.11 8.05 -0.94
N THR A 249 7.23 7.10 -1.23
CA THR A 249 5.83 7.11 -0.82
C THR A 249 5.34 5.72 -0.39
N THR A 250 4.11 5.65 0.06
CA THR A 250 3.29 4.43 0.17
C THR A 250 1.83 4.79 -0.10
N ASN A 251 1.05 3.88 -0.66
CA ASN A 251 -0.34 4.12 -1.01
C ASN A 251 -1.27 4.05 0.20
N LEU A 252 -2.15 5.04 0.32
CA LEU A 252 -3.18 5.13 1.35
C LEU A 252 -4.52 4.61 0.80
N MET A 253 -5.32 3.98 1.66
CA MET A 253 -6.61 3.37 1.28
C MET A 253 -7.79 4.33 1.54
N GLY A 254 -8.04 5.29 0.67
CA GLY A 254 -9.18 6.20 0.82
C GLY A 254 -9.23 6.88 2.19
N THR A 255 -10.36 6.77 2.90
CA THR A 255 -10.54 7.34 4.24
C THR A 255 -10.34 6.30 5.35
N PHE A 256 -9.32 5.49 5.26
CA PHE A 256 -9.05 4.41 6.21
C PHE A 256 -8.71 4.93 7.60
N LYS A 257 -9.53 4.58 8.60
CA LYS A 257 -9.45 5.11 9.98
C LYS A 257 -8.30 4.52 10.80
N GLY A 258 -7.68 3.46 10.35
CA GLY A 258 -6.59 2.76 11.05
C GLY A 258 -5.26 3.52 11.05
N LEU A 259 -5.10 4.50 10.17
CA LEU A 259 -3.89 5.31 10.04
C LEU A 259 -4.18 6.79 10.27
N ASP A 260 -3.31 7.48 11.00
CA ASP A 260 -3.31 8.93 11.14
C ASP A 260 -2.63 9.58 9.92
N TYR A 261 -3.39 9.84 8.87
CA TYR A 261 -2.86 10.37 7.61
C TYR A 261 -2.11 11.70 7.76
N PHE A 262 -2.53 12.57 8.68
CA PHE A 262 -1.83 13.84 8.93
C PHE A 262 -0.43 13.62 9.50
N LYS A 263 -0.23 12.55 10.25
CA LYS A 263 1.07 12.16 10.78
C LYS A 263 1.89 11.44 9.72
N TRP A 264 1.27 10.53 8.96
CA TRP A 264 1.92 9.77 7.88
C TRP A 264 2.42 10.67 6.76
N ALA A 265 1.61 11.61 6.30
CA ALA A 265 1.97 12.50 5.18
C ALA A 265 3.24 13.33 5.44
N LYS A 266 3.56 13.65 6.71
CA LYS A 266 4.80 14.34 7.07
C LYS A 266 6.07 13.52 6.82
N GLU A 267 5.93 12.21 6.78
CA GLU A 267 7.02 11.27 6.59
C GLU A 267 7.14 10.78 5.14
N MET A 268 6.15 11.05 4.30
CA MET A 268 6.11 10.72 2.88
C MET A 268 6.62 11.92 2.06
N ASP A 269 7.39 11.67 1.00
CA ASP A 269 7.79 12.74 0.10
C ASP A 269 6.61 13.25 -0.74
N VAL A 270 5.70 12.34 -1.12
CA VAL A 270 4.42 12.65 -1.77
C VAL A 270 3.31 11.79 -1.19
N VAL A 271 2.11 12.35 -1.05
CA VAL A 271 0.93 11.56 -0.71
C VAL A 271 0.51 10.75 -1.93
N SER A 272 0.31 9.47 -1.75
CA SER A 272 -0.29 8.59 -2.77
C SER A 272 -1.45 7.78 -2.19
N TRP A 273 -2.43 7.43 -3.02
CA TRP A 273 -3.60 6.70 -2.57
C TRP A 273 -4.30 5.91 -3.67
N ASP A 274 -5.21 5.01 -3.25
CA ASP A 274 -5.94 4.09 -4.09
C ASP A 274 -7.43 4.42 -4.09
N ASN A 275 -7.98 4.67 -5.26
CA ASN A 275 -9.37 5.09 -5.45
C ASN A 275 -10.20 3.98 -6.06
N TYR A 276 -10.92 3.25 -5.23
CA TYR A 276 -11.81 2.17 -5.62
C TYR A 276 -13.26 2.43 -5.19
N PRO A 277 -13.94 3.42 -5.79
CA PRO A 277 -15.33 3.71 -5.45
C PRO A 277 -16.21 2.54 -5.86
N SER A 278 -17.20 2.19 -5.03
CA SER A 278 -18.26 1.28 -5.44
C SER A 278 -19.16 1.91 -6.51
N TYR A 279 -19.98 1.09 -7.13
CA TYR A 279 -20.87 1.54 -8.23
C TYR A 279 -21.87 2.63 -7.81
N ASP A 280 -22.18 2.72 -6.54
CA ASP A 280 -23.13 3.68 -5.93
C ASP A 280 -22.43 4.81 -5.14
N THR A 281 -21.10 4.85 -5.12
CA THR A 281 -20.35 5.92 -4.45
C THR A 281 -20.61 7.26 -5.14
N PRO A 282 -21.11 8.28 -4.41
CA PRO A 282 -21.30 9.61 -4.98
C PRO A 282 -19.97 10.21 -5.48
N TRP A 283 -20.01 10.89 -6.62
CA TRP A 283 -18.83 11.58 -7.15
C TRP A 283 -18.26 12.63 -6.17
N SER A 284 -19.11 13.23 -5.35
CA SER A 284 -18.70 14.19 -4.31
C SER A 284 -17.86 13.54 -3.20
N SER A 285 -18.11 12.27 -2.86
CA SER A 285 -17.29 11.53 -1.90
C SER A 285 -15.90 11.24 -2.47
N ILE A 286 -15.81 10.95 -3.76
CA ILE A 286 -14.54 10.79 -4.46
C ILE A 286 -13.77 12.12 -4.46
N ALA A 287 -14.45 13.22 -4.82
CA ALA A 287 -13.88 14.57 -4.81
C ALA A 287 -13.34 14.95 -3.43
N MET A 288 -14.14 14.73 -2.37
CA MET A 288 -13.73 14.98 -0.98
C MET A 288 -12.45 14.21 -0.61
N THR A 289 -12.34 12.95 -1.04
CA THR A 289 -11.14 12.16 -0.72
C THR A 289 -9.92 12.66 -1.49
N HIS A 290 -10.06 13.06 -2.75
CA HIS A 290 -8.98 13.72 -3.49
C HIS A 290 -8.53 15.02 -2.80
N ASP A 291 -9.48 15.86 -2.36
CA ASP A 291 -9.18 17.10 -1.65
C ASP A 291 -8.49 16.82 -0.30
N LEU A 292 -8.91 15.76 0.42
CA LEU A 292 -8.22 15.31 1.62
C LEU A 292 -6.75 14.98 1.32
N MET A 293 -6.49 14.15 0.31
CA MET A 293 -5.12 13.73 -0.04
C MET A 293 -4.25 14.93 -0.43
N ARG A 294 -4.77 15.83 -1.24
CA ARG A 294 -4.09 17.07 -1.58
C ARG A 294 -3.83 17.93 -0.33
N GLY A 295 -4.84 18.08 0.55
CA GLY A 295 -4.77 18.91 1.74
C GLY A 295 -3.79 18.40 2.81
N LEU A 296 -3.40 17.12 2.80
CA LEU A 296 -2.43 16.57 3.75
C LEU A 296 -1.05 17.24 3.69
N LYS A 297 -0.64 17.69 2.49
CA LYS A 297 0.65 18.37 2.26
C LYS A 297 0.52 19.71 1.51
N ASP A 298 -0.68 20.07 1.05
CA ASP A 298 -0.93 21.21 0.17
C ASP A 298 -0.10 21.17 -1.15
N GLU A 299 0.14 19.96 -1.64
CA GLU A 299 0.93 19.66 -2.83
C GLU A 299 0.16 18.69 -3.74
N PRO A 300 0.51 18.55 -5.02
CA PRO A 300 -0.01 17.50 -5.86
C PRO A 300 0.16 16.12 -5.21
N PHE A 301 -0.75 15.21 -5.49
CA PHE A 301 -0.73 13.85 -4.98
C PHE A 301 -0.68 12.83 -6.11
N MET A 302 -0.26 11.60 -5.80
CA MET A 302 -0.29 10.48 -6.74
C MET A 302 -1.58 9.69 -6.59
N LEU A 303 -2.30 9.44 -7.68
CA LEU A 303 -3.23 8.32 -7.75
C LEU A 303 -2.43 7.07 -8.10
N MET A 304 -2.22 6.19 -7.11
CA MET A 304 -1.43 4.97 -7.28
C MET A 304 -2.24 3.84 -7.90
N GLU A 305 -3.53 3.77 -7.58
CA GLU A 305 -4.39 2.72 -8.07
C GLU A 305 -5.80 3.23 -8.34
N GLN A 306 -6.35 2.81 -9.45
CA GLN A 306 -7.78 2.75 -9.75
C GLN A 306 -8.03 1.58 -10.69
N THR A 307 -9.28 1.12 -10.80
CA THR A 307 -9.60 0.13 -11.83
C THR A 307 -9.99 0.80 -13.14
N PRO A 308 -9.54 0.28 -14.29
CA PRO A 308 -10.06 0.75 -15.56
C PRO A 308 -11.50 0.27 -15.84
N SER A 309 -11.98 -0.75 -15.11
CA SER A 309 -13.34 -1.30 -15.29
C SER A 309 -13.94 -1.78 -13.95
N GLN A 310 -13.91 -3.09 -13.64
CA GLN A 310 -14.53 -3.68 -12.45
C GLN A 310 -13.55 -3.96 -11.33
N GLN A 311 -14.11 -4.15 -10.12
CA GLN A 311 -13.38 -4.51 -8.89
C GLN A 311 -13.94 -5.84 -8.37
N ASN A 312 -13.14 -6.89 -8.31
CA ASN A 312 -13.61 -8.25 -7.99
C ASN A 312 -13.99 -8.47 -6.51
N TRP A 313 -13.61 -7.58 -5.61
CA TRP A 313 -13.91 -7.64 -4.17
C TRP A 313 -15.15 -6.83 -3.77
N GLN A 314 -15.88 -6.26 -4.72
CA GLN A 314 -17.20 -5.68 -4.50
C GLN A 314 -18.28 -6.79 -4.36
N LYS A 315 -19.44 -6.44 -3.81
CA LYS A 315 -20.57 -7.36 -3.68
C LYS A 315 -20.91 -8.08 -5.00
N TYR A 316 -20.74 -7.39 -6.12
CA TYR A 316 -20.73 -7.92 -7.48
C TYR A 316 -19.85 -7.03 -8.39
N ASN A 317 -19.27 -7.64 -9.42
CA ASN A 317 -18.31 -6.97 -10.31
C ASN A 317 -19.00 -6.06 -11.30
N SER A 318 -19.41 -4.88 -10.85
CA SER A 318 -20.03 -3.87 -11.70
C SER A 318 -19.00 -3.24 -12.62
N LEU A 319 -19.24 -3.31 -13.92
CA LEU A 319 -18.40 -2.66 -14.92
C LEU A 319 -18.61 -1.14 -14.90
N LYS A 320 -17.54 -0.38 -15.05
CA LYS A 320 -17.65 1.04 -15.37
C LYS A 320 -18.35 1.22 -16.73
N ARG A 321 -19.30 2.15 -16.78
CA ARG A 321 -19.97 2.53 -18.01
C ARG A 321 -18.99 3.19 -19.00
N PRO A 322 -19.27 3.18 -20.30
CA PRO A 322 -18.48 3.94 -21.27
C PRO A 322 -18.28 5.39 -20.83
N GLY A 323 -17.03 5.86 -20.86
CA GLY A 323 -16.63 7.20 -20.44
C GLY A 323 -16.50 7.42 -18.92
N GLN A 324 -16.97 6.51 -18.07
CA GLN A 324 -16.91 6.69 -16.61
C GLN A 324 -15.47 6.68 -16.07
N MET A 325 -14.62 5.78 -16.55
CA MET A 325 -13.19 5.73 -16.17
C MET A 325 -12.49 7.04 -16.58
N ARG A 326 -12.74 7.51 -17.79
CA ARG A 326 -12.20 8.78 -18.29
C ARG A 326 -12.64 9.98 -17.43
N ALA A 327 -13.95 10.07 -17.09
CA ALA A 327 -14.48 11.14 -16.25
C ALA A 327 -13.86 11.13 -14.83
N GLN A 328 -13.70 9.95 -14.23
CA GLN A 328 -13.05 9.80 -12.92
C GLN A 328 -11.58 10.19 -12.97
N SER A 329 -10.85 9.84 -14.02
CA SER A 329 -9.44 10.22 -14.19
C SER A 329 -9.28 11.73 -14.34
N TYR A 330 -10.15 12.40 -15.10
CA TYR A 330 -10.16 13.86 -15.18
C TYR A 330 -10.56 14.52 -13.86
N GLN A 331 -11.49 13.94 -13.11
CA GLN A 331 -11.80 14.41 -11.76
C GLN A 331 -10.54 14.36 -10.87
N THR A 332 -9.81 13.26 -10.88
CA THR A 332 -8.58 13.08 -10.11
C THR A 332 -7.56 14.18 -10.46
N LEU A 333 -7.29 14.42 -11.74
CA LEU A 333 -6.38 15.47 -12.19
C LEU A 333 -6.88 16.87 -11.82
N ALA A 334 -8.18 17.14 -11.95
CA ALA A 334 -8.79 18.42 -11.60
C ALA A 334 -8.65 18.73 -10.10
N HIS A 335 -8.62 17.70 -9.24
CA HIS A 335 -8.37 17.82 -7.80
C HIS A 335 -6.87 17.84 -7.44
N GLY A 336 -5.97 17.81 -8.43
CA GLY A 336 -4.55 18.07 -8.27
C GLY A 336 -3.65 16.85 -8.20
N ALA A 337 -4.08 15.70 -8.73
CA ALA A 337 -3.16 14.60 -8.97
C ALA A 337 -2.23 14.90 -10.14
N ASP A 338 -1.02 14.36 -10.10
CA ASP A 338 -0.06 14.37 -11.20
C ASP A 338 0.22 12.98 -11.77
N THR A 339 -0.54 11.98 -11.32
CA THR A 339 -0.49 10.61 -11.84
C THR A 339 -1.88 10.01 -12.02
N ILE A 340 -2.03 9.12 -12.99
CA ILE A 340 -3.18 8.24 -13.18
C ILE A 340 -2.64 6.83 -13.38
N GLN A 341 -2.77 6.00 -12.36
CA GLN A 341 -2.29 4.63 -12.40
C GLN A 341 -3.42 3.63 -12.14
N PHE A 342 -3.32 2.50 -12.80
CA PHE A 342 -4.32 1.43 -12.77
C PHE A 342 -3.81 0.20 -12.02
N PHE A 343 -4.61 -0.40 -11.20
CA PHE A 343 -4.52 -1.80 -10.91
C PHE A 343 -5.50 -2.54 -11.81
N GLN A 344 -5.02 -3.28 -12.86
CA GLN A 344 -3.62 -3.47 -13.22
C GLN A 344 -3.42 -3.34 -14.74
N LEU A 345 -2.19 -3.33 -15.21
CA LEU A 345 -1.91 -3.22 -16.64
C LEU A 345 -2.28 -4.48 -17.42
N ARG A 346 -1.91 -5.68 -16.93
CA ARG A 346 -2.32 -6.96 -17.51
C ARG A 346 -3.04 -7.81 -16.47
N ARG A 347 -4.24 -8.31 -16.82
CA ARG A 347 -5.09 -9.08 -15.91
C ARG A 347 -4.48 -10.44 -15.61
N SER A 348 -4.26 -10.72 -14.31
CA SER A 348 -3.82 -12.03 -13.82
C SER A 348 -4.78 -13.15 -14.21
N VAL A 349 -4.25 -14.28 -14.63
CA VAL A 349 -5.05 -15.44 -15.07
C VAL A 349 -5.59 -16.28 -13.92
N GLY A 350 -5.11 -16.03 -12.71
CA GLY A 350 -5.49 -16.75 -11.48
C GLY A 350 -5.39 -15.86 -10.25
N GLY A 351 -5.46 -16.47 -9.07
CA GLY A 351 -5.38 -15.78 -7.80
C GLY A 351 -6.72 -15.17 -7.34
N CYS A 352 -6.67 -14.49 -6.19
CA CYS A 352 -7.86 -13.91 -5.56
C CYS A 352 -8.44 -12.73 -6.35
N GLU A 353 -7.65 -12.06 -7.19
CA GLU A 353 -8.04 -10.91 -8.01
C GLU A 353 -8.17 -11.25 -9.50
N LYS A 354 -8.37 -12.52 -9.84
CA LYS A 354 -8.56 -12.99 -11.21
C LYS A 354 -9.59 -12.17 -12.01
N PHE A 355 -10.64 -11.71 -11.38
CA PHE A 355 -11.73 -10.98 -12.04
C PHE A 355 -11.64 -9.46 -11.88
N HIS A 356 -10.55 -8.95 -11.33
CA HIS A 356 -10.31 -7.51 -11.28
C HIS A 356 -10.10 -6.93 -12.70
N GLY A 357 -10.46 -5.65 -12.89
CA GLY A 357 -10.24 -4.95 -14.14
C GLY A 357 -8.76 -4.81 -14.49
N ALA A 358 -8.46 -4.70 -15.77
CA ALA A 358 -7.11 -4.43 -16.25
C ALA A 358 -7.14 -3.74 -17.60
N VAL A 359 -6.05 -3.08 -17.96
CA VAL A 359 -5.89 -2.46 -19.29
C VAL A 359 -5.90 -3.53 -20.37
N ILE A 360 -5.10 -4.59 -20.21
CA ILE A 360 -5.16 -5.79 -21.05
C ILE A 360 -6.00 -6.84 -20.30
N ALA A 361 -7.19 -7.12 -20.80
CA ALA A 361 -8.09 -8.13 -20.27
C ALA A 361 -7.60 -9.56 -20.55
N HIS A 362 -8.34 -10.60 -20.06
CA HIS A 362 -7.99 -12.01 -20.31
C HIS A 362 -7.92 -12.42 -21.78
N VAL A 363 -8.53 -11.65 -22.67
CA VAL A 363 -8.40 -11.87 -24.12
C VAL A 363 -6.94 -11.67 -24.60
N GLY A 364 -6.13 -10.96 -23.83
CA GLY A 364 -4.70 -10.81 -24.02
C GLY A 364 -4.26 -9.84 -25.12
N ASN A 365 -5.18 -9.01 -25.64
CA ASN A 365 -4.89 -8.06 -26.70
C ASN A 365 -5.70 -6.75 -26.53
N GLU A 366 -5.48 -5.80 -27.44
CA GLU A 366 -6.05 -4.46 -27.47
C GLU A 366 -7.51 -4.38 -27.91
N ASN A 367 -8.13 -5.47 -28.37
CA ASN A 367 -9.46 -5.47 -28.99
C ASN A 367 -10.62 -5.43 -27.97
N THR A 368 -10.53 -4.55 -26.97
CA THR A 368 -11.57 -4.37 -25.97
C THR A 368 -12.03 -2.89 -25.90
N ARG A 369 -13.25 -2.67 -25.40
CA ARG A 369 -13.72 -1.31 -25.11
C ARG A 369 -12.85 -0.61 -24.08
N VAL A 370 -12.49 -1.33 -23.01
CA VAL A 370 -11.68 -0.78 -21.90
C VAL A 370 -10.33 -0.32 -22.42
N PHE A 371 -9.66 -1.14 -23.24
CA PHE A 371 -8.38 -0.75 -23.82
C PHE A 371 -8.50 0.52 -24.67
N ARG A 372 -9.51 0.60 -25.54
CA ARG A 372 -9.72 1.79 -26.39
C ARG A 372 -9.96 3.05 -25.57
N GLU A 373 -10.71 2.97 -24.47
CA GLU A 373 -10.93 4.11 -23.57
C GLU A 373 -9.63 4.51 -22.84
N VAL A 374 -8.82 3.54 -22.42
CA VAL A 374 -7.51 3.79 -21.82
C VAL A 374 -6.55 4.44 -22.82
N ALA A 375 -6.48 3.92 -24.05
CA ALA A 375 -5.66 4.49 -25.11
C ALA A 375 -6.08 5.92 -25.49
N GLN A 376 -7.38 6.16 -25.57
CA GLN A 376 -7.90 7.51 -25.82
C GLN A 376 -7.48 8.48 -24.71
N LEU A 377 -7.64 8.10 -23.45
CA LEU A 377 -7.25 8.93 -22.32
C LEU A 377 -5.74 9.18 -22.33
N GLY A 378 -4.93 8.15 -22.60
CA GLY A 378 -3.48 8.28 -22.70
C GLY A 378 -3.04 9.30 -23.75
N ALA A 379 -3.62 9.24 -24.94
CA ALA A 379 -3.36 10.21 -26.02
C ALA A 379 -3.75 11.65 -25.62
N GLU A 380 -4.88 11.81 -24.93
CA GLU A 380 -5.31 13.11 -24.41
C GLU A 380 -4.31 13.66 -23.39
N LEU A 381 -3.87 12.84 -22.43
CA LEU A 381 -2.92 13.23 -21.37
C LEU A 381 -1.54 13.58 -21.93
N GLU A 382 -1.06 12.84 -22.91
CA GLU A 382 0.20 13.14 -23.60
C GLU A 382 0.16 14.51 -24.31
N SER A 383 -1.03 14.93 -24.78
CA SER A 383 -1.19 16.24 -25.43
C SER A 383 -1.10 17.44 -24.48
N PHE A 384 -1.16 17.22 -23.18
CA PHE A 384 -1.06 18.30 -22.18
C PHE A 384 0.39 18.64 -21.79
N GLY A 385 1.35 17.89 -22.24
CA GLY A 385 2.72 18.24 -21.99
C GLY A 385 3.74 17.36 -21.79
#